data_95a58b27d50f4a1d05f0632eb093ba20
#
_entry.id   95a58b27d50f4a1d05f0632eb093ba20
#
_cell.length_a   1.000
_cell.length_b   1.000
_cell.length_c   1.000
_cell.angle_alpha   90.00
_cell.angle_beta   90.00
_cell.angle_gamma   90.00
#
_symmetry.space_group_name_H-M   'P 1'
#
loop_
_entity.id
_entity.type
_entity.pdbx_description
1 polymer ?
#
loop_
_entity_poly.entity_id
_entity_poly.type
_entity_poly.pdbx_seq_one_letter_code
_entity_poly.pdbx_strand_id
1 'polypeptide(L)'
;MHLEKLDLDLLVAIDALSRTQSVTAAAAELNLTQSAVSSALNRARAHFQDELFYYDGQKMRHSPFGQSIADVVPDLINRLRSLSRMR
;
A
#
# COMPACT_ATOMS: atom_id res chain seq x y z
N MET A 1 11.57 13.19 -5.83
CA MET A 1 10.76 12.45 -4.85
C MET A 1 11.22 12.80 -3.45
N HIS A 2 10.31 13.14 -2.58
CA HIS A 2 10.63 13.54 -1.21
C HIS A 2 10.36 12.39 -0.26
N LEU A 3 11.40 11.86 0.34
CA LEU A 3 11.31 10.71 1.25
C LEU A 3 10.42 11.00 2.46
N GLU A 4 10.44 12.24 2.97
CA GLU A 4 9.64 12.62 4.13
C GLU A 4 8.13 12.60 3.89
N LYS A 5 7.70 12.48 2.64
CA LYS A 5 6.28 12.34 2.30
C LYS A 5 5.86 10.89 2.12
N LEU A 6 6.80 9.98 2.17
CA LEU A 6 6.55 8.55 2.06
C LEU A 6 6.44 7.99 3.47
N ASP A 7 5.23 7.86 3.98
CA ASP A 7 5.03 7.40 5.34
C ASP A 7 4.67 5.91 5.40
N LEU A 8 4.75 5.36 6.60
CA LEU A 8 4.52 3.95 6.83
C LEU A 8 3.09 3.53 6.51
N ASP A 9 2.11 4.41 6.72
CA ASP A 9 0.71 4.11 6.42
C ASP A 9 0.52 3.83 4.93
N LEU A 10 1.21 4.57 4.07
CA LEU A 10 1.15 4.33 2.62
C LEU A 10 1.68 2.94 2.29
N LEU A 11 2.81 2.55 2.88
CA LEU A 11 3.45 1.26 2.61
C LEU A 11 2.59 0.10 3.08
N VAL A 12 2.00 0.24 4.26
CA VAL A 12 1.12 -0.79 4.84
C VAL A 12 -0.14 -0.94 3.99
N ALA A 13 -0.71 0.16 3.51
CA ALA A 13 -1.88 0.12 2.64
C ALA A 13 -1.56 -0.55 1.30
N ILE A 14 -0.42 -0.22 0.70
CA ILE A 14 0.02 -0.85 -0.56
C ILE A 14 0.17 -2.35 -0.38
N ASP A 15 0.82 -2.78 0.70
CA ASP A 15 1.02 -4.19 1.00
C ASP A 15 -0.32 -4.94 1.13
N ALA A 16 -1.24 -4.40 1.92
CA ALA A 16 -2.54 -5.02 2.13
C ALA A 16 -3.36 -5.08 0.84
N LEU A 17 -3.36 -4.00 0.05
CA LEU A 17 -4.06 -3.97 -1.24
C LEU A 17 -3.48 -4.97 -2.22
N SER A 18 -2.16 -5.13 -2.23
CA SER A 18 -1.48 -6.08 -3.12
C SER A 18 -1.89 -7.52 -2.81
N ARG A 19 -1.97 -7.85 -1.54
CA ARG A 19 -2.29 -9.23 -1.11
C ARG A 19 -3.79 -9.53 -1.22
N THR A 20 -4.63 -8.59 -0.83
CA THR A 20 -6.09 -8.83 -0.78
C THR A 20 -6.80 -8.51 -2.09
N GLN A 21 -6.24 -7.61 -2.87
CA GLN A 21 -6.85 -7.10 -4.12
C GLN A 21 -8.23 -6.48 -3.90
N SER A 22 -8.48 -5.97 -2.69
CA SER A 22 -9.77 -5.41 -2.29
C SER A 22 -9.57 -4.31 -1.25
N VAL A 23 -10.16 -3.14 -1.49
CA VAL A 23 -10.13 -2.04 -0.50
C VAL A 23 -10.84 -2.48 0.78
N THR A 24 -11.98 -3.15 0.64
CA THR A 24 -12.76 -3.65 1.79
C THR A 24 -11.95 -4.63 2.64
N ALA A 25 -11.31 -5.61 1.99
CA ALA A 25 -10.52 -6.62 2.69
C ALA A 25 -9.27 -6.00 3.31
N ALA A 26 -8.60 -5.09 2.61
CA ALA A 26 -7.43 -4.40 3.13
C ALA A 26 -7.78 -3.58 4.38
N ALA A 27 -8.89 -2.87 4.34
CA ALA A 27 -9.36 -2.08 5.48
C ALA A 27 -9.64 -2.97 6.69
N ALA A 28 -10.30 -4.11 6.47
CA ALA A 28 -10.58 -5.06 7.55
C ALA A 28 -9.29 -5.60 8.16
N GLU A 29 -8.34 -5.99 7.33
CA GLU A 29 -7.05 -6.52 7.79
C GLU A 29 -6.28 -5.50 8.62
N LEU A 30 -6.30 -4.23 8.20
CA LEU A 30 -5.56 -3.16 8.87
C LEU A 30 -6.33 -2.52 10.02
N ASN A 31 -7.57 -2.94 10.25
CA ASN A 31 -8.45 -2.34 11.24
C ASN A 31 -8.64 -0.84 10.98
N LEU A 32 -8.85 -0.50 9.70
CA LEU A 32 -9.08 0.86 9.24
C LEU A 32 -10.43 0.93 8.52
N THR A 33 -10.90 2.15 8.28
CA THR A 33 -12.07 2.37 7.43
C THR A 33 -11.65 2.25 5.95
N GLN A 34 -12.63 1.97 5.08
CA GLN A 34 -12.37 1.98 3.64
C GLN A 34 -11.91 3.36 3.17
N SER A 35 -12.46 4.42 3.75
CA SER A 35 -12.03 5.79 3.44
C SER A 35 -10.57 6.02 3.78
N ALA A 36 -10.10 5.48 4.90
CA ALA A 36 -8.69 5.61 5.29
C ALA A 36 -7.76 4.91 4.31
N VAL A 37 -8.13 3.69 3.88
CA VAL A 37 -7.34 2.95 2.88
C VAL A 37 -7.34 3.68 1.54
N SER A 38 -8.50 4.17 1.09
CA SER A 38 -8.61 4.92 -0.16
C SER A 38 -7.80 6.22 -0.10
N SER A 39 -7.82 6.90 1.05
CA SER A 39 -7.03 8.12 1.24
C SER A 39 -5.53 7.82 1.16
N ALA A 40 -5.08 6.74 1.80
CA ALA A 40 -3.67 6.32 1.73
C ALA A 40 -3.27 5.99 0.29
N LEU A 41 -4.14 5.29 -0.45
CA LEU A 41 -3.88 4.98 -1.85
C LEU A 41 -3.76 6.25 -2.70
N ASN A 42 -4.67 7.22 -2.47
CA ASN A 42 -4.61 8.48 -3.21
C ASN A 42 -3.32 9.26 -2.93
N ARG A 43 -2.86 9.26 -1.66
CA ARG A 43 -1.59 9.89 -1.31
C ARG A 43 -0.42 9.18 -1.98
N ALA A 44 -0.45 7.84 -2.04
CA ALA A 44 0.57 7.07 -2.72
C ALA A 44 0.60 7.37 -4.21
N ARG A 45 -0.57 7.46 -4.85
CA ARG A 45 -0.69 7.83 -6.26
C ARG A 45 -0.06 9.20 -6.53
N ALA A 46 -0.31 10.16 -5.66
CA ALA A 46 0.26 11.49 -5.80
C ALA A 46 1.77 11.48 -5.62
N HIS A 47 2.26 10.73 -4.64
CA HIS A 47 3.69 10.64 -4.34
C HIS A 47 4.46 10.04 -5.52
N PHE A 48 3.97 8.92 -6.07
CA PHE A 48 4.64 8.20 -7.15
C PHE A 48 4.25 8.68 -8.54
N GLN A 49 3.25 9.55 -8.64
CA GLN A 49 2.71 10.03 -9.92
C GLN A 49 2.34 8.87 -10.84
N ASP A 50 1.63 7.90 -10.27
CA ASP A 50 1.17 6.70 -10.96
C ASP A 50 -0.10 6.22 -10.28
N GLU A 51 -0.95 5.54 -11.03
CA GLU A 51 -2.21 5.00 -10.50
C GLU A 51 -1.97 3.90 -9.47
N LEU A 52 -0.91 3.13 -9.61
CA LEU A 52 -0.49 1.99 -8.78
C LEU A 52 -1.45 0.81 -8.83
N PHE A 53 -2.74 1.06 -8.62
CA PHE A 53 -3.80 0.06 -8.65
C PHE A 53 -4.98 0.59 -9.44
N TYR A 54 -5.71 -0.30 -10.08
CA TYR A 54 -6.97 0.02 -10.74
C TYR A 54 -7.95 -1.12 -10.54
N TYR A 55 -9.23 -0.79 -10.50
CA TYR A 55 -10.29 -1.79 -10.36
C TYR A 55 -10.70 -2.28 -11.74
N ASP A 56 -10.67 -3.60 -11.96
CA ASP A 56 -10.95 -4.20 -13.29
C ASP A 56 -12.39 -4.68 -13.43
N GLY A 57 -13.27 -4.33 -12.48
CA GLY A 57 -14.64 -4.83 -12.45
C GLY A 57 -14.85 -5.97 -11.47
N GLN A 58 -13.77 -6.59 -10.99
CA GLN A 58 -13.81 -7.68 -10.02
C GLN A 58 -12.88 -7.44 -8.84
N LYS A 59 -11.67 -7.00 -9.10
CA LYS A 59 -10.67 -6.81 -8.06
C LYS A 59 -9.70 -5.70 -8.44
N MET A 60 -8.90 -5.28 -7.46
CA MET A 60 -7.83 -4.32 -7.68
C MET A 60 -6.66 -5.01 -8.34
N ARG A 61 -6.14 -4.41 -9.40
CA ARG A 61 -4.98 -4.88 -10.16
C ARG A 61 -3.86 -3.88 -10.06
N HIS A 62 -2.63 -4.32 -10.21
CA HIS A 62 -1.47 -3.43 -10.24
C HIS A 62 -1.30 -2.81 -11.64
N SER A 63 -0.93 -1.52 -11.67
CA SER A 63 -0.30 -0.97 -12.87
C SER A 63 1.11 -1.59 -12.99
N PRO A 64 1.77 -1.49 -14.16
CA PRO A 64 3.14 -2.01 -14.27
C PRO A 64 4.09 -1.43 -13.21
N PHE A 65 4.01 -0.13 -12.95
CA PHE A 65 4.82 0.50 -11.91
C PHE A 65 4.37 0.06 -10.52
N GLY A 66 3.06 -0.06 -10.31
CA GLY A 66 2.50 -0.56 -9.04
C GLY A 66 3.00 -1.96 -8.71
N GLN A 67 3.16 -2.83 -9.71
CA GLN A 67 3.72 -4.15 -9.50
C GLN A 67 5.17 -4.07 -9.00
N SER A 68 5.95 -3.17 -9.56
CA SER A 68 7.35 -2.97 -9.12
C SER A 68 7.41 -2.54 -7.65
N ILE A 69 6.52 -1.62 -7.24
CA ILE A 69 6.44 -1.19 -5.85
C ILE A 69 5.99 -2.36 -4.96
N ALA A 70 4.98 -3.11 -5.39
CA ALA A 70 4.45 -4.23 -4.62
C ALA A 70 5.49 -5.34 -4.41
N ASP A 71 6.44 -5.49 -5.33
CA ASP A 71 7.50 -6.49 -5.20
C ASP A 71 8.52 -6.11 -4.11
N VAL A 72 8.68 -4.83 -3.84
CA VAL A 72 9.66 -4.33 -2.86
C VAL A 72 9.07 -4.20 -1.46
N VAL A 73 7.80 -3.80 -1.37
CA VAL A 73 7.19 -3.38 -0.10
C VAL A 73 7.15 -4.47 0.96
N PRO A 74 6.82 -5.75 0.67
CA PRO A 74 6.78 -6.77 1.73
C PRO A 74 8.11 -6.95 2.46
N ASP A 75 9.21 -6.96 1.73
CA ASP A 75 10.54 -7.09 2.34
C ASP A 75 10.85 -5.88 3.23
N LEU A 76 10.52 -4.69 2.75
CA LEU A 76 10.73 -3.47 3.51
C LEU A 76 9.93 -3.49 4.82
N ILE A 77 8.66 -3.89 4.76
CA ILE A 77 7.81 -4.00 5.94
C ILE A 77 8.37 -5.01 6.93
N ASN A 78 8.85 -6.15 6.45
CA ASN A 78 9.45 -7.16 7.31
C ASN A 78 10.70 -6.62 8.01
N ARG A 79 11.52 -5.84 7.33
CA ARG A 79 12.68 -5.19 7.94
C ARG A 79 12.27 -4.19 9.01
N LEU A 80 11.21 -3.45 8.77
CA LEU A 80 10.67 -2.51 9.77
C LEU A 80 10.13 -3.24 10.99
N ARG A 81 9.45 -4.38 10.79
CA ARG A 81 8.99 -5.21 11.90
C ARG A 81 10.15 -5.73 12.73
N SER A 82 11.22 -6.18 12.07
CA SER A 82 12.42 -6.63 12.77
C SER A 82 13.02 -5.51 13.60
N LEU A 83 13.08 -4.31 13.05
CA LEU A 83 13.59 -3.14 13.76
C LEU A 83 12.76 -2.84 15.01
N SER A 84 11.43 -2.91 14.90
CA SER A 84 10.54 -2.60 16.01
C SER A 84 10.59 -3.62 17.14
N ARG A 85 11.14 -4.82 16.89
CA ARG A 85 11.34 -5.85 17.91
C ARG A 85 12.66 -5.72 18.63
N MET A 86 13.53 -4.83 18.19
CA MET A 86 14.80 -4.58 18.82
C MET A 86 14.58 -3.64 20.00
N ARG A 87 14.59 -4.21 21.20
CA ARG A 87 14.54 -3.42 22.43
C ARG A 87 13.57 -2.26 22.41
#